data_c48410a290d596d753d881c283d81f1e
#
_entry.id   c48410a290d596d753d881c283d81f1e
#
_cell.length_a   1.000
_cell.length_b   1.000
_cell.length_c   1.000
_cell.angle_alpha   90.00
_cell.angle_beta   90.00
_cell.angle_gamma   90.00
#
_symmetry.space_group_name_H-M   'P 1'
#
loop_
_entity.id
_entity.type
_entity.pdbx_description
1 polymer ?
#
loop_
_entity_poly.entity_id
_entity_poly.type
_entity_poly.pdbx_seq_one_letter_code
_entity_poly.pdbx_strand_id
1 'polypeptide(L)'
;KTWNALVAVGILLVTVVPLLLLFSFEEKSKKKFPHLIPFLKYLYVCGMGVYVISFGIFCVFLTHGVEYSTENSYDYTIVFGGGIKEGFLSSHAQSRLDAAVSYYNDNKDTVFILSGGVPENERYSEAELMSVYLIKKGVPEKNILLESKAKNTWENLVYSFEMIEDGKTVHGISSDYHVKRIELMAKDQGVELDMTASRSGLRFSTVSSYVREYMAYFKYFLGLNNI
;
A
#
# COMPACT_ATOMS: atom_id res chain seq x y z
N LYS A 1 -7.66 6.33 -12.34
CA LYS A 1 -7.50 5.76 -13.72
C LYS A 1 -6.11 6.08 -14.30
N THR A 2 -5.59 7.30 -14.10
CA THR A 2 -4.30 7.75 -14.62
C THR A 2 -3.09 6.94 -14.10
N TRP A 3 -3.04 6.62 -12.81
CA TRP A 3 -1.94 5.84 -12.23
C TRP A 3 -1.85 4.42 -12.80
N ASN A 4 -2.97 3.72 -12.90
CA ASN A 4 -3.01 2.37 -13.48
C ASN A 4 -2.58 2.37 -14.95
N ALA A 5 -2.96 3.40 -15.72
CA ALA A 5 -2.51 3.58 -17.09
C ALA A 5 -1.00 3.87 -17.15
N LEU A 6 -0.47 4.72 -16.26
CA LEU A 6 0.96 5.00 -16.17
C LEU A 6 1.77 3.75 -15.81
N VAL A 7 1.30 2.92 -14.88
CA VAL A 7 1.95 1.63 -14.54
C VAL A 7 1.94 0.69 -15.73
N ALA A 8 0.81 0.55 -16.44
CA ALA A 8 0.72 -0.29 -17.64
C ALA A 8 1.66 0.19 -18.76
N VAL A 9 1.68 1.51 -19.02
CA VAL A 9 2.60 2.13 -19.98
C VAL A 9 4.06 1.95 -19.55
N GLY A 10 4.37 2.13 -18.26
CA GLY A 10 5.70 1.92 -17.71
C GLY A 10 6.18 0.48 -17.89
N ILE A 11 5.33 -0.52 -17.61
CA ILE A 11 5.64 -1.94 -17.84
C ILE A 11 5.92 -2.16 -19.34
N LEU A 12 5.07 -1.64 -20.23
CA LEU A 12 5.23 -1.77 -21.68
C LEU A 12 6.55 -1.12 -22.16
N LEU A 13 6.86 0.08 -21.68
CA LEU A 13 8.09 0.81 -22.03
C LEU A 13 9.36 0.08 -21.55
N VAL A 14 9.33 -0.51 -20.36
CA VAL A 14 10.49 -1.20 -19.80
C VAL A 14 10.65 -2.61 -20.35
N THR A 15 9.56 -3.30 -20.74
CA THR A 15 9.61 -4.70 -21.18
C THR A 15 9.62 -4.86 -22.69
N VAL A 16 8.72 -4.17 -23.40
CA VAL A 16 8.51 -4.40 -24.84
C VAL A 16 9.38 -3.50 -25.71
N VAL A 17 9.48 -2.22 -25.37
CA VAL A 17 10.22 -1.26 -26.21
C VAL A 17 11.71 -1.58 -26.32
N PRO A 18 12.46 -1.89 -25.24
CA PRO A 18 13.87 -2.27 -25.36
C PRO A 18 14.05 -3.55 -26.17
N LEU A 19 13.13 -4.51 -26.03
CA LEU A 19 13.17 -5.75 -26.81
C LEU A 19 13.02 -5.46 -28.30
N LEU A 20 12.01 -4.66 -28.68
CA LEU A 20 11.78 -4.26 -30.08
C LEU A 20 12.97 -3.47 -30.65
N LEU A 21 13.56 -2.55 -29.86
CA LEU A 21 14.73 -1.81 -30.27
C LEU A 21 15.94 -2.74 -30.48
N LEU A 22 16.19 -3.69 -29.58
CA LEU A 22 17.26 -4.67 -29.73
C LEU A 22 17.07 -5.56 -30.96
N PHE A 23 15.83 -5.96 -31.29
CA PHE A 23 15.53 -6.70 -32.53
C PHE A 23 15.76 -5.85 -33.78
N SER A 24 15.27 -4.60 -33.78
CA SER A 24 15.43 -3.69 -34.93
C SER A 24 16.90 -3.30 -35.18
N PHE A 25 17.70 -3.17 -34.11
CA PHE A 25 19.12 -2.85 -34.20
C PHE A 25 19.96 -4.04 -34.70
N GLU A 26 19.53 -5.27 -34.46
CA GLU A 26 20.26 -6.48 -34.85
C GLU A 26 20.43 -6.56 -36.38
N GLU A 27 19.37 -6.33 -37.15
CA GLU A 27 19.44 -6.38 -38.60
C GLU A 27 20.41 -5.37 -39.21
N LYS A 28 20.45 -4.15 -38.66
CA LYS A 28 21.31 -3.06 -39.13
C LYS A 28 22.76 -3.17 -38.69
N SER A 29 23.02 -3.82 -37.56
CA SER A 29 24.36 -3.78 -36.92
C SER A 29 25.11 -5.11 -36.92
N LYS A 30 24.52 -6.21 -37.45
CA LYS A 30 25.14 -7.54 -37.50
C LYS A 30 26.57 -7.54 -38.11
N LYS A 31 26.81 -6.70 -39.13
CA LYS A 31 28.11 -6.61 -39.78
C LYS A 31 29.14 -5.81 -38.97
N LYS A 32 28.70 -4.84 -38.16
CA LYS A 32 29.61 -3.93 -37.43
C LYS A 32 29.92 -4.42 -36.00
N PHE A 33 28.94 -5.06 -35.35
CA PHE A 33 29.07 -5.52 -33.97
C PHE A 33 28.43 -6.92 -33.78
N PRO A 34 29.05 -7.99 -34.30
CA PRO A 34 28.44 -9.32 -34.38
C PRO A 34 28.15 -9.96 -33.00
N HIS A 35 28.87 -9.59 -31.95
CA HIS A 35 28.76 -10.16 -30.63
C HIS A 35 28.04 -9.23 -29.60
N LEU A 36 28.05 -7.91 -29.85
CA LEU A 36 27.50 -6.95 -28.90
C LEU A 36 25.98 -7.04 -28.75
N ILE A 37 25.26 -7.13 -29.87
CA ILE A 37 23.78 -7.17 -29.85
C ILE A 37 23.25 -8.45 -29.20
N PRO A 38 23.76 -9.65 -29.55
CA PRO A 38 23.38 -10.88 -28.83
C PRO A 38 23.71 -10.81 -27.34
N PHE A 39 24.86 -10.25 -26.96
CA PHE A 39 25.24 -10.06 -25.55
C PHE A 39 24.25 -9.13 -24.81
N LEU A 40 23.89 -7.99 -25.41
CA LEU A 40 22.92 -7.06 -24.80
C LEU A 40 21.52 -7.69 -24.67
N LYS A 41 21.08 -8.49 -25.62
CA LYS A 41 19.85 -9.28 -25.54
C LYS A 41 19.87 -10.26 -24.39
N TYR A 42 20.97 -11.02 -24.27
CA TYR A 42 21.15 -11.98 -23.19
C TYR A 42 21.13 -11.25 -21.83
N LEU A 43 21.87 -10.17 -21.69
CA LEU A 43 21.89 -9.35 -20.48
C LEU A 43 20.50 -8.82 -20.12
N TYR A 44 19.75 -8.34 -21.12
CA TYR A 44 18.39 -7.85 -20.93
C TYR A 44 17.45 -8.97 -20.48
N VAL A 45 17.46 -10.14 -21.13
CA VAL A 45 16.62 -11.28 -20.77
C VAL A 45 16.94 -11.79 -19.35
N CYS A 46 18.24 -11.90 -19.02
CA CYS A 46 18.67 -12.28 -17.67
C CYS A 46 18.21 -11.24 -16.63
N GLY A 47 18.40 -9.94 -16.91
CA GLY A 47 17.97 -8.86 -16.03
C GLY A 47 16.44 -8.88 -15.81
N MET A 48 15.66 -9.10 -16.86
CA MET A 48 14.21 -9.26 -16.76
C MET A 48 13.82 -10.51 -15.95
N GLY A 49 14.53 -11.62 -16.13
CA GLY A 49 14.34 -12.83 -15.33
C GLY A 49 14.57 -12.58 -13.84
N VAL A 50 15.67 -11.92 -13.49
CA VAL A 50 15.99 -11.52 -12.11
C VAL A 50 14.91 -10.59 -11.56
N TYR A 51 14.46 -9.61 -12.34
CA TYR A 51 13.39 -8.68 -11.93
C TYR A 51 12.07 -9.42 -11.64
N VAL A 52 11.62 -10.30 -12.53
CA VAL A 52 10.38 -11.05 -12.36
C VAL A 52 10.45 -11.96 -11.13
N ILE A 53 11.58 -12.66 -10.95
CA ILE A 53 11.80 -13.54 -9.80
C ILE A 53 11.81 -12.73 -8.50
N SER A 54 12.56 -11.62 -8.44
CA SER A 54 12.64 -10.77 -7.25
C SER A 54 11.27 -10.14 -6.91
N PHE A 55 10.52 -9.71 -7.90
CA PHE A 55 9.17 -9.21 -7.70
C PHE A 55 8.20 -10.30 -7.22
N GLY A 56 8.31 -11.52 -7.76
CA GLY A 56 7.53 -12.68 -7.28
C GLY A 56 7.83 -13.02 -5.82
N ILE A 57 9.12 -13.09 -5.46
CA ILE A 57 9.54 -13.30 -4.06
C ILE A 57 9.02 -12.18 -3.16
N PHE A 58 9.08 -10.94 -3.61
CA PHE A 58 8.57 -9.78 -2.88
C PHE A 58 7.05 -9.86 -2.67
N CYS A 59 6.28 -10.27 -3.68
CA CYS A 59 4.83 -10.46 -3.52
C CYS A 59 4.51 -11.54 -2.47
N VAL A 60 5.24 -12.64 -2.47
CA VAL A 60 5.12 -13.70 -1.45
C VAL A 60 5.50 -13.15 -0.07
N PHE A 61 6.60 -12.40 0.03
CA PHE A 61 7.02 -11.76 1.29
C PHE A 61 5.93 -10.83 1.84
N LEU A 62 5.29 -10.00 1.02
CA LEU A 62 4.24 -9.08 1.48
C LEU A 62 3.02 -9.78 2.06
N THR A 63 2.67 -10.95 1.53
CA THR A 63 1.45 -11.67 1.92
C THR A 63 1.70 -12.82 2.90
N HIS A 64 2.96 -13.25 3.06
CA HIS A 64 3.29 -14.34 3.97
C HIS A 64 3.18 -13.90 5.44
N GLY A 65 2.44 -14.68 6.24
CA GLY A 65 2.26 -14.41 7.68
C GLY A 65 1.41 -13.18 8.00
N VAL A 66 0.62 -12.70 7.03
CA VAL A 66 -0.33 -11.61 7.27
C VAL A 66 -1.62 -12.16 7.85
N GLU A 67 -2.05 -11.61 8.98
CA GLU A 67 -3.28 -12.01 9.65
C GLU A 67 -4.50 -11.25 9.12
N TYR A 68 -5.61 -11.96 8.89
CA TYR A 68 -6.86 -11.38 8.37
C TYR A 68 -7.96 -11.24 9.43
N SER A 69 -7.68 -11.65 10.65
CA SER A 69 -8.52 -11.50 11.83
C SER A 69 -7.64 -11.60 13.07
N THR A 70 -8.09 -11.04 14.18
CA THR A 70 -7.47 -11.19 15.49
C THR A 70 -8.55 -11.45 16.53
N GLU A 71 -8.24 -12.30 17.49
CA GLU A 71 -9.09 -12.55 18.66
C GLU A 71 -8.75 -11.60 19.82
N ASN A 72 -7.64 -10.86 19.69
CA ASN A 72 -7.21 -9.90 20.70
C ASN A 72 -8.07 -8.63 20.65
N SER A 73 -8.36 -8.08 21.83
CA SER A 73 -9.01 -6.80 21.98
C SER A 73 -8.00 -5.70 22.26
N TYR A 74 -8.16 -4.56 21.61
CA TYR A 74 -7.29 -3.39 21.76
C TYR A 74 -8.12 -2.15 22.10
N ASP A 75 -7.51 -1.25 22.91
CA ASP A 75 -8.15 0.01 23.28
C ASP A 75 -8.35 0.91 22.04
N TYR A 76 -7.37 0.96 21.15
CA TYR A 76 -7.40 1.75 19.91
C TYR A 76 -7.14 0.90 18.68
N THR A 77 -7.85 1.22 17.62
CA THR A 77 -7.64 0.60 16.29
C THR A 77 -7.45 1.67 15.22
N ILE A 78 -6.24 1.76 14.67
CA ILE A 78 -5.93 2.68 13.56
C ILE A 78 -6.40 2.04 12.25
N VAL A 79 -7.30 2.72 11.54
CA VAL A 79 -7.69 2.35 10.17
C VAL A 79 -6.99 3.27 9.19
N PHE A 80 -6.02 2.70 8.45
CA PHE A 80 -5.24 3.47 7.49
C PHE A 80 -6.04 3.77 6.23
N GLY A 81 -5.98 4.99 5.74
CA GLY A 81 -6.62 5.41 4.51
C GLY A 81 -6.17 4.59 3.29
N GLY A 82 -7.08 4.31 2.38
CA GLY A 82 -6.86 3.53 1.15
C GLY A 82 -7.05 4.34 -0.14
N GLY A 83 -7.25 5.67 0.00
CA GLY A 83 -7.47 6.63 -1.07
C GLY A 83 -8.93 6.94 -1.33
N ILE A 84 -9.17 8.21 -1.69
CA ILE A 84 -10.46 8.71 -2.18
C ILE A 84 -10.32 9.21 -3.61
N LYS A 85 -11.42 9.29 -4.31
CA LYS A 85 -11.49 9.84 -5.65
C LYS A 85 -12.86 10.41 -5.94
N GLU A 86 -12.90 11.68 -6.36
CA GLU A 86 -14.14 12.37 -6.71
C GLU A 86 -15.17 12.33 -5.56
N GLY A 87 -14.69 12.48 -4.31
CA GLY A 87 -15.53 12.43 -3.10
C GLY A 87 -15.95 11.02 -2.65
N PHE A 88 -15.44 9.95 -3.26
CA PHE A 88 -15.79 8.58 -2.92
C PHE A 88 -14.59 7.77 -2.42
N LEU A 89 -14.83 6.94 -1.42
CA LEU A 89 -13.84 5.97 -0.94
C LEU A 89 -13.47 4.96 -2.03
N SER A 90 -12.19 4.70 -2.18
CA SER A 90 -11.69 3.66 -3.05
C SER A 90 -12.16 2.27 -2.59
N SER A 91 -12.11 1.27 -3.48
CA SER A 91 -12.42 -0.12 -3.10
C SER A 91 -11.46 -0.67 -2.03
N HIS A 92 -10.22 -0.16 -1.96
CA HIS A 92 -9.26 -0.53 -0.92
C HIS A 92 -9.65 0.08 0.42
N ALA A 93 -10.05 1.36 0.46
CA ALA A 93 -10.55 2.01 1.67
C ALA A 93 -11.81 1.30 2.20
N GLN A 94 -12.76 0.98 1.31
CA GLN A 94 -13.97 0.24 1.68
C GLN A 94 -13.65 -1.14 2.26
N SER A 95 -12.71 -1.89 1.66
CA SER A 95 -12.31 -3.21 2.16
C SER A 95 -11.69 -3.13 3.57
N ARG A 96 -10.90 -2.09 3.86
CA ARG A 96 -10.34 -1.83 5.21
C ARG A 96 -11.44 -1.51 6.21
N LEU A 97 -12.40 -0.71 5.81
CA LEU A 97 -13.54 -0.35 6.66
C LEU A 97 -14.46 -1.54 6.92
N ASP A 98 -14.66 -2.43 5.94
CA ASP A 98 -15.40 -3.68 6.16
C ASP A 98 -14.68 -4.59 7.15
N ALA A 99 -13.34 -4.66 7.11
CA ALA A 99 -12.55 -5.37 8.13
C ALA A 99 -12.68 -4.70 9.51
N ALA A 100 -12.69 -3.35 9.58
CA ALA A 100 -12.90 -2.61 10.81
C ALA A 100 -14.29 -2.86 11.41
N VAL A 101 -15.33 -2.91 10.58
CA VAL A 101 -16.71 -3.27 11.03
C VAL A 101 -16.73 -4.70 11.56
N SER A 102 -16.08 -5.65 10.89
CA SER A 102 -15.98 -7.02 11.36
C SER A 102 -15.31 -7.08 12.74
N TYR A 103 -14.17 -6.42 12.89
CA TYR A 103 -13.46 -6.32 14.17
C TYR A 103 -14.31 -5.67 15.27
N TYR A 104 -15.04 -4.59 14.95
CA TYR A 104 -15.92 -3.91 15.90
C TYR A 104 -17.06 -4.82 16.40
N ASN A 105 -17.54 -5.77 15.60
CA ASN A 105 -18.62 -6.66 16.04
C ASN A 105 -18.23 -7.49 17.26
N ASP A 106 -16.95 -7.86 17.37
CA ASP A 106 -16.40 -8.65 18.46
C ASP A 106 -15.74 -7.78 19.55
N ASN A 107 -15.41 -6.50 19.24
CA ASN A 107 -14.64 -5.57 20.10
C ASN A 107 -15.35 -4.21 20.20
N LYS A 108 -16.46 -4.14 20.92
CA LYS A 108 -17.33 -2.94 21.01
C LYS A 108 -16.72 -1.74 21.73
N ASP A 109 -15.70 -1.97 22.55
CA ASP A 109 -15.08 -0.94 23.39
C ASP A 109 -13.89 -0.24 22.68
N THR A 110 -13.42 -0.77 21.54
CA THR A 110 -12.31 -0.16 20.78
C THR A 110 -12.68 1.24 20.26
N VAL A 111 -11.70 2.15 20.28
CA VAL A 111 -11.83 3.46 19.67
C VAL A 111 -11.07 3.45 18.34
N PHE A 112 -11.75 3.72 17.24
CA PHE A 112 -11.13 3.82 15.92
C PHE A 112 -10.45 5.17 15.72
N ILE A 113 -9.19 5.16 15.32
CA ILE A 113 -8.50 6.32 14.77
C ILE A 113 -8.50 6.16 13.25
N LEU A 114 -9.31 6.96 12.57
CA LEU A 114 -9.39 6.96 11.11
C LEU A 114 -8.33 7.92 10.57
N SER A 115 -7.28 7.37 9.97
CA SER A 115 -6.12 8.17 9.57
C SER A 115 -6.04 8.32 8.06
N GLY A 116 -6.15 9.57 7.59
CA GLY A 116 -6.05 9.94 6.19
C GLY A 116 -6.43 11.39 5.94
N GLY A 117 -5.50 12.17 5.39
CA GLY A 117 -5.66 13.60 5.16
C GLY A 117 -6.54 13.95 3.96
N VAL A 118 -6.50 15.21 3.56
CA VAL A 118 -7.21 15.74 2.39
C VAL A 118 -6.31 15.58 1.16
N PRO A 119 -6.64 14.74 0.17
CA PRO A 119 -5.89 14.67 -1.06
C PRO A 119 -6.04 15.94 -1.90
N GLU A 120 -5.06 16.17 -2.76
CA GLU A 120 -5.12 17.28 -3.72
C GLU A 120 -6.37 17.18 -4.59
N ASN A 121 -7.10 18.30 -4.72
CA ASN A 121 -8.38 18.42 -5.44
C ASN A 121 -9.60 17.72 -4.78
N GLU A 122 -9.50 17.28 -3.52
CA GLU A 122 -10.63 16.79 -2.77
C GLU A 122 -11.09 17.84 -1.73
N ARG A 123 -12.38 17.78 -1.37
CA ARG A 123 -12.98 18.73 -0.41
C ARG A 123 -12.95 18.20 1.03
N TYR A 124 -13.00 16.87 1.16
CA TYR A 124 -13.07 16.19 2.44
C TYR A 124 -11.80 15.35 2.65
N SER A 125 -11.42 15.19 3.90
CA SER A 125 -10.36 14.24 4.26
C SER A 125 -10.84 12.81 4.05
N GLU A 126 -9.89 11.90 3.87
CA GLU A 126 -10.22 10.49 3.82
C GLU A 126 -10.80 10.01 5.15
N ALA A 127 -10.27 10.51 6.29
CA ALA A 127 -10.78 10.22 7.63
C ALA A 127 -12.27 10.59 7.78
N GLU A 128 -12.69 11.77 7.27
CA GLU A 128 -14.11 12.19 7.30
C GLU A 128 -15.01 11.23 6.52
N LEU A 129 -14.60 10.83 5.31
CA LEU A 129 -15.40 9.90 4.51
C LEU A 129 -15.44 8.50 5.12
N MET A 130 -14.33 8.06 5.74
CA MET A 130 -14.27 6.80 6.46
C MET A 130 -15.22 6.80 7.67
N SER A 131 -15.31 7.91 8.42
CA SER A 131 -16.21 8.02 9.57
C SER A 131 -17.67 7.90 9.16
N VAL A 132 -18.08 8.57 8.09
CA VAL A 132 -19.44 8.45 7.53
C VAL A 132 -19.76 6.99 7.19
N TYR A 133 -18.79 6.27 6.63
CA TYR A 133 -18.98 4.85 6.31
C TYR A 133 -19.19 4.00 7.57
N LEU A 134 -18.32 4.13 8.59
CA LEU A 134 -18.41 3.35 9.83
C LEU A 134 -19.69 3.67 10.62
N ILE A 135 -20.07 4.95 10.72
CA ILE A 135 -21.32 5.35 11.39
C ILE A 135 -22.53 4.72 10.69
N LYS A 136 -22.57 4.75 9.36
CA LYS A 136 -23.62 4.08 8.57
C LYS A 136 -23.66 2.56 8.79
N LYS A 137 -22.54 1.95 9.14
CA LYS A 137 -22.44 0.52 9.49
C LYS A 137 -22.70 0.21 10.96
N GLY A 138 -23.04 1.21 11.77
CA GLY A 138 -23.46 1.05 13.16
C GLY A 138 -22.36 1.20 14.20
N VAL A 139 -21.17 1.71 13.81
CA VAL A 139 -20.15 2.14 14.78
C VAL A 139 -20.57 3.48 15.38
N PRO A 140 -20.69 3.62 16.70
CA PRO A 140 -21.06 4.90 17.33
C PRO A 140 -19.99 5.97 17.10
N GLU A 141 -20.42 7.20 16.86
CA GLU A 141 -19.51 8.33 16.65
C GLU A 141 -18.53 8.54 17.81
N LYS A 142 -18.95 8.27 19.05
CA LYS A 142 -18.10 8.34 20.25
C LYS A 142 -16.90 7.39 20.21
N ASN A 143 -16.93 6.35 19.39
CA ASN A 143 -15.87 5.38 19.19
C ASN A 143 -14.98 5.72 17.97
N ILE A 144 -15.04 6.96 17.45
CA ILE A 144 -14.32 7.36 16.25
C ILE A 144 -13.55 8.65 16.51
N LEU A 145 -12.26 8.61 16.26
CA LEU A 145 -11.37 9.77 16.22
C LEU A 145 -10.88 9.99 14.79
N LEU A 146 -10.74 11.25 14.37
CA LEU A 146 -10.33 11.61 13.01
C LEU A 146 -8.90 12.17 13.02
N GLU A 147 -8.00 11.51 12.34
CA GLU A 147 -6.69 12.02 11.97
C GLU A 147 -6.74 12.45 10.49
N SER A 148 -6.84 13.75 10.24
CA SER A 148 -7.10 14.34 8.91
C SER A 148 -5.90 15.13 8.35
N LYS A 149 -4.72 15.05 8.96
CA LYS A 149 -3.56 15.88 8.60
C LYS A 149 -2.52 15.12 7.77
N ALA A 150 -2.44 13.82 7.95
CA ALA A 150 -1.40 12.98 7.35
C ALA A 150 -1.44 13.01 5.82
N LYS A 151 -0.27 13.09 5.19
CA LYS A 151 -0.07 13.07 3.73
C LYS A 151 0.60 11.80 3.24
N ASN A 152 1.14 11.00 4.14
CA ASN A 152 1.84 9.75 3.86
C ASN A 152 1.74 8.78 5.04
N THR A 153 2.19 7.54 4.85
CA THR A 153 2.06 6.48 5.86
C THR A 153 2.86 6.77 7.14
N TRP A 154 4.00 7.46 7.04
CA TRP A 154 4.79 7.84 8.20
C TRP A 154 4.02 8.83 9.08
N GLU A 155 3.44 9.85 8.47
CA GLU A 155 2.62 10.85 9.16
C GLU A 155 1.33 10.24 9.73
N ASN A 156 0.70 9.28 9.02
CA ASN A 156 -0.44 8.53 9.57
C ASN A 156 -0.08 7.89 10.91
N LEU A 157 1.08 7.25 11.01
CA LEU A 157 1.54 6.64 12.26
C LEU A 157 1.83 7.68 13.33
N VAL A 158 2.66 8.70 13.02
CA VAL A 158 3.04 9.76 13.98
C VAL A 158 1.79 10.40 14.58
N TYR A 159 0.89 10.91 13.73
CA TYR A 159 -0.28 11.64 14.21
C TYR A 159 -1.32 10.73 14.88
N SER A 160 -1.42 9.47 14.47
CA SER A 160 -2.31 8.51 15.14
C SER A 160 -1.77 8.14 16.52
N PHE A 161 -0.45 7.94 16.68
CA PHE A 161 0.14 7.62 17.97
C PHE A 161 0.05 8.79 18.96
N GLU A 162 0.10 10.04 18.49
CA GLU A 162 -0.14 11.23 19.34
C GLU A 162 -1.57 11.28 19.92
N MET A 163 -2.52 10.57 19.32
CA MET A 163 -3.93 10.52 19.77
C MET A 163 -4.19 9.39 20.78
N ILE A 164 -3.22 8.49 21.02
CA ILE A 164 -3.35 7.34 21.90
C ILE A 164 -2.88 7.71 23.29
N GLU A 165 -3.70 7.43 24.30
CA GLU A 165 -3.37 7.64 25.70
C GLU A 165 -2.24 6.69 26.16
N ASP A 166 -1.38 7.17 27.05
CA ASP A 166 -0.28 6.38 27.59
C ASP A 166 -0.75 5.06 28.22
N GLY A 167 -0.04 3.98 27.92
CA GLY A 167 -0.29 2.65 28.46
C GLY A 167 -1.46 1.90 27.80
N LYS A 168 -2.06 2.47 26.76
CA LYS A 168 -3.13 1.83 25.98
C LYS A 168 -2.59 0.93 24.86
N THR A 169 -3.33 -0.12 24.58
CA THR A 169 -3.02 -1.06 23.51
C THR A 169 -3.52 -0.54 22.17
N VAL A 170 -2.74 -0.77 21.10
CA VAL A 170 -3.05 -0.30 19.76
C VAL A 170 -2.94 -1.42 18.73
N HIS A 171 -3.83 -1.36 17.76
CA HIS A 171 -3.93 -2.28 16.64
C HIS A 171 -4.10 -1.50 15.34
N GLY A 172 -3.72 -2.07 14.21
CA GLY A 172 -3.85 -1.43 12.91
C GLY A 172 -4.62 -2.26 11.90
N ILE A 173 -5.40 -1.62 11.03
CA ILE A 173 -6.09 -2.26 9.91
C ILE A 173 -5.67 -1.62 8.60
N SER A 174 -5.15 -2.43 7.67
CA SER A 174 -4.76 -1.97 6.35
C SER A 174 -4.94 -3.08 5.29
N SER A 175 -4.60 -2.81 4.03
CA SER A 175 -4.61 -3.83 2.98
C SER A 175 -3.42 -4.79 3.12
N ASP A 176 -3.61 -6.06 2.77
CA ASP A 176 -2.64 -7.14 2.88
C ASP A 176 -1.25 -6.79 2.30
N TYR A 177 -1.19 -6.14 1.15
CA TYR A 177 0.07 -5.70 0.53
C TYR A 177 0.76 -4.57 1.29
N HIS A 178 0.08 -3.88 2.22
CA HIS A 178 0.57 -2.68 2.91
C HIS A 178 0.98 -2.91 4.36
N VAL A 179 0.44 -3.96 5.01
CA VAL A 179 0.63 -4.28 6.42
C VAL A 179 2.11 -4.27 6.82
N LYS A 180 2.93 -5.07 6.14
CA LYS A 180 4.35 -5.21 6.51
C LYS A 180 5.16 -3.91 6.45
N ARG A 181 4.81 -2.98 5.57
CA ARG A 181 5.48 -1.68 5.53
C ARG A 181 5.03 -0.79 6.68
N ILE A 182 3.77 -0.88 7.08
CA ILE A 182 3.26 -0.17 8.26
C ILE A 182 3.94 -0.69 9.53
N GLU A 183 4.01 -2.01 9.73
CA GLU A 183 4.72 -2.64 10.86
C GLU A 183 6.18 -2.20 10.94
N LEU A 184 6.87 -2.18 9.80
CA LEU A 184 8.26 -1.74 9.73
C LEU A 184 8.41 -0.26 10.13
N MET A 185 7.54 0.62 9.62
CA MET A 185 7.55 2.04 9.95
C MET A 185 7.13 2.33 11.41
N ALA A 186 6.21 1.55 11.97
CA ALA A 186 5.83 1.65 13.37
C ALA A 186 6.99 1.26 14.28
N LYS A 187 7.70 0.16 13.95
CA LYS A 187 8.89 -0.27 14.67
C LYS A 187 10.01 0.78 14.67
N ASP A 188 10.20 1.50 13.56
CA ASP A 188 11.16 2.61 13.48
C ASP A 188 10.77 3.78 14.40
N GLN A 189 9.49 3.92 14.73
CA GLN A 189 8.97 4.88 15.70
C GLN A 189 8.94 4.32 17.13
N GLY A 190 9.48 3.11 17.35
CA GLY A 190 9.56 2.47 18.66
C GLY A 190 8.27 1.80 19.12
N VAL A 191 7.29 1.60 18.21
CA VAL A 191 5.99 0.98 18.52
C VAL A 191 5.92 -0.38 17.84
N GLU A 192 5.60 -1.41 18.62
CA GLU A 192 5.21 -2.72 18.09
C GLU A 192 3.70 -2.68 17.81
N LEU A 193 3.33 -2.74 16.53
CA LEU A 193 1.96 -2.57 16.07
C LEU A 193 1.44 -3.88 15.49
N ASP A 194 0.50 -4.49 16.19
CA ASP A 194 -0.25 -5.62 15.65
C ASP A 194 -1.16 -5.16 14.51
N MET A 195 -1.26 -5.96 13.46
CA MET A 195 -2.00 -5.57 12.26
C MET A 195 -2.97 -6.65 11.79
N THR A 196 -4.17 -6.23 11.42
CA THR A 196 -5.12 -7.05 10.64
C THR A 196 -5.21 -6.55 9.21
N ALA A 197 -5.11 -7.48 8.27
CA ALA A 197 -5.19 -7.17 6.85
C ALA A 197 -6.64 -7.23 6.34
N SER A 198 -7.00 -6.28 5.49
CA SER A 198 -8.14 -6.44 4.60
C SER A 198 -7.71 -7.15 3.31
N ARG A 199 -8.53 -8.07 2.81
CA ARG A 199 -8.25 -8.80 1.57
C ARG A 199 -8.33 -7.88 0.36
N SER A 200 -7.26 -7.81 -0.39
CA SER A 200 -7.20 -7.11 -1.68
C SER A 200 -7.59 -8.10 -2.77
N GLY A 201 -8.80 -8.06 -3.28
CA GLY A 201 -9.22 -8.95 -4.39
C GLY A 201 -8.28 -8.85 -5.61
N LEU A 202 -8.25 -9.88 -6.45
CA LEU A 202 -7.49 -9.89 -7.70
C LEU A 202 -8.10 -8.90 -8.70
N ARG A 203 -7.58 -7.67 -8.69
CA ARG A 203 -7.95 -6.58 -9.60
C ARG A 203 -6.69 -5.94 -10.18
N PHE A 204 -6.79 -5.29 -11.31
CA PHE A 204 -5.66 -4.54 -11.87
C PHE A 204 -5.14 -3.45 -10.92
N SER A 205 -6.03 -2.81 -10.15
CA SER A 205 -5.64 -1.87 -9.08
C SER A 205 -4.78 -2.51 -8.00
N THR A 206 -5.01 -3.77 -7.68
CA THR A 206 -4.22 -4.53 -6.72
C THR A 206 -2.80 -4.78 -7.25
N VAL A 207 -2.66 -5.19 -8.52
CA VAL A 207 -1.34 -5.36 -9.15
C VAL A 207 -0.55 -4.05 -9.13
N SER A 208 -1.19 -2.93 -9.46
CA SER A 208 -0.53 -1.62 -9.40
C SER A 208 -0.14 -1.21 -7.97
N SER A 209 -0.88 -1.68 -6.96
CA SER A 209 -0.53 -1.47 -5.55
C SER A 209 0.71 -2.26 -5.15
N TYR A 210 0.86 -3.53 -5.57
CA TYR A 210 2.07 -4.32 -5.35
C TYR A 210 3.30 -3.69 -5.99
N VAL A 211 3.19 -3.19 -7.23
CA VAL A 211 4.29 -2.46 -7.89
C VAL A 211 4.65 -1.19 -7.12
N ARG A 212 3.65 -0.45 -6.64
CA ARG A 212 3.88 0.73 -5.81
C ARG A 212 4.58 0.38 -4.49
N GLU A 213 4.17 -0.69 -3.83
CA GLU A 213 4.82 -1.15 -2.59
C GLU A 213 6.27 -1.57 -2.85
N TYR A 214 6.55 -2.29 -3.95
CA TYR A 214 7.90 -2.65 -4.34
C TYR A 214 8.81 -1.41 -4.47
N MET A 215 8.32 -0.35 -5.12
CA MET A 215 9.04 0.92 -5.24
C MET A 215 9.12 1.67 -3.89
N ALA A 216 8.11 1.58 -3.05
CA ALA A 216 8.09 2.22 -1.74
C ALA A 216 9.10 1.57 -0.78
N TYR A 217 9.26 0.25 -0.80
CA TYR A 217 10.31 -0.44 -0.07
C TYR A 217 11.70 -0.04 -0.54
N PHE A 218 11.90 0.11 -1.85
CA PHE A 218 13.17 0.58 -2.38
C PHE A 218 13.51 1.99 -1.88
N LYS A 219 12.54 2.92 -1.90
CA LYS A 219 12.68 4.26 -1.29
C LYS A 219 13.01 4.19 0.20
N TYR A 220 12.30 3.32 0.92
CA TYR A 220 12.50 3.13 2.35
C TYR A 220 13.94 2.71 2.67
N PHE A 221 14.47 1.66 2.02
CA PHE A 221 15.84 1.18 2.24
C PHE A 221 16.93 2.17 1.80
N LEU A 222 16.61 3.09 0.89
CA LEU A 222 17.51 4.17 0.51
C LEU A 222 17.46 5.38 1.47
N GLY A 223 16.67 5.33 2.53
CA GLY A 223 16.49 6.44 3.48
C GLY A 223 15.74 7.64 2.90
N LEU A 224 14.98 7.47 1.81
CA LEU A 224 14.27 8.54 1.11
C LEU A 224 12.82 8.71 1.59
N ASN A 225 12.49 8.25 2.80
CA ASN A 225 11.11 8.25 3.32
C ASN A 225 10.61 9.61 3.80
N ASN A 226 11.51 10.55 4.00
CA ASN A 226 11.22 11.89 4.54
C ASN A 226 11.10 12.96 3.44
N ILE A 227 10.86 12.55 2.18
CA ILE A 227 10.71 13.46 1.04
C ILE A 227 9.31 13.28 0.42
#